data_c682fe914480fcb5929e4d09d1366ae5
#
_entry.id   c682fe914480fcb5929e4d09d1366ae5
#
_cell.length_a   1.000
_cell.length_b   1.000
_cell.length_c   1.000
_cell.angle_alpha   90.00
_cell.angle_beta   90.00
_cell.angle_gamma   90.00
#
_symmetry.space_group_name_H-M   'P 1'
#
loop_
_entity.id
_entity.type
_entity.pdbx_description
1 polymer ?
#
loop_
_entity_poly.entity_id
_entity_poly.type
_entity_poly.pdbx_seq_one_letter_code
_entity_poly.pdbx_strand_id
1 'polypeptide(L)'
;NEVYVAQTGDYILSEGARGKRVIHLQNQLLLHGYDPGVVDGVFGAGTADAIRRLQDETGLETTGVADEDVWDALDNAPYFRGKYTKTYHMRSTAYTPYDGGGEGHTALGGFAGKGHAAVDPSVIPLGSIVFIEGYGYAICDDIGGAIHGNIIDVGVDTLAQAYQWGTKSRVKVYLVR
;
A
#
# COMPACT_ATOMS: atom_id res chain seq x y z
N ASN A 1 11.39 20.96 -4.96
CA ASN A 1 10.20 20.25 -5.49
C ASN A 1 10.65 18.92 -6.09
N GLU A 2 10.99 17.96 -5.24
CA GLU A 2 11.20 16.60 -5.72
C GLU A 2 9.83 15.98 -5.91
N VAL A 3 9.44 15.85 -7.16
CA VAL A 3 8.35 14.97 -7.57
C VAL A 3 8.79 13.56 -7.19
N TYR A 4 8.22 13.01 -6.16
CA TYR A 4 8.45 11.63 -5.76
C TYR A 4 7.73 10.72 -6.77
N VAL A 5 8.37 10.53 -7.90
CA VAL A 5 8.02 9.41 -8.78
C VAL A 5 8.57 8.19 -8.06
N ALA A 6 7.71 7.36 -7.53
CA ALA A 6 8.09 6.02 -7.08
C ALA A 6 8.58 5.25 -8.32
N GLN A 7 9.83 5.46 -8.66
CA GLN A 7 10.54 4.58 -9.58
C GLN A 7 10.94 3.37 -8.76
N THR A 8 10.37 2.25 -9.09
CA THR A 8 10.57 0.94 -8.49
C THR A 8 12.01 0.41 -8.62
N GLY A 9 12.93 1.14 -9.23
CA GLY A 9 14.27 0.65 -9.58
C GLY A 9 15.41 0.97 -8.63
N ASP A 10 15.24 1.86 -7.63
CA ASP A 10 16.43 2.47 -6.99
C ASP A 10 16.65 2.11 -5.51
N TYR A 11 15.93 1.14 -4.94
CA TYR A 11 16.02 0.96 -3.50
C TYR A 11 16.30 -0.48 -3.07
N ILE A 12 17.57 -0.84 -3.15
CA ILE A 12 18.05 -2.04 -2.45
C ILE A 12 18.06 -1.74 -0.96
N LEU A 13 17.22 -2.43 -0.20
CA LEU A 13 17.19 -2.37 1.25
C LEU A 13 17.69 -3.69 1.84
N SER A 14 18.52 -3.59 2.85
CA SER A 14 19.08 -4.75 3.55
C SER A 14 19.08 -4.51 5.06
N GLU A 15 19.44 -5.53 5.80
CA GLU A 15 19.51 -5.46 7.27
C GLU A 15 20.39 -4.29 7.72
N GLY A 16 19.88 -3.52 8.66
CA GLY A 16 20.47 -2.26 9.15
C GLY A 16 19.88 -1.00 8.52
N ALA A 17 19.16 -1.09 7.39
CA ALA A 17 18.47 0.05 6.80
C ALA A 17 17.39 0.60 7.74
N ARG A 18 17.12 1.90 7.67
CA ARG A 18 16.13 2.59 8.53
C ARG A 18 15.36 3.64 7.75
N GLY A 19 14.16 3.93 8.20
CA GLY A 19 13.36 5.06 7.72
C GLY A 19 12.07 4.66 7.03
N LYS A 20 11.45 5.64 6.36
CA LYS A 20 10.11 5.50 5.76
C LYS A 20 10.03 4.41 4.69
N ARG A 21 11.11 4.17 3.97
CA ARG A 21 11.17 3.09 2.95
C ARG A 21 11.11 1.71 3.58
N VAL A 22 11.74 1.55 4.74
CA VAL A 22 11.66 0.29 5.50
C VAL A 22 10.24 0.10 6.03
N ILE A 23 9.59 1.15 6.53
CA ILE A 23 8.16 1.09 6.91
C ILE A 23 7.31 0.63 5.74
N HIS A 24 7.53 1.22 4.56
CA HIS A 24 6.80 0.83 3.34
C HIS A 24 7.02 -0.64 2.99
N LEU A 25 8.27 -1.09 2.99
CA LEU A 25 8.63 -2.49 2.75
C LEU A 25 7.96 -3.43 3.75
N GLN A 26 8.06 -3.12 5.05
CA GLN A 26 7.46 -3.92 6.11
C GLN A 26 5.94 -4.02 5.96
N ASN A 27 5.28 -2.91 5.62
CA ASN A 27 3.85 -2.91 5.32
C ASN A 27 3.54 -3.78 4.10
N GLN A 28 4.28 -3.67 3.01
CA GLN A 28 4.09 -4.49 1.82
C GLN A 28 4.26 -5.99 2.14
N LEU A 29 5.29 -6.37 2.88
CA LEU A 29 5.51 -7.75 3.31
C LEU A 29 4.34 -8.27 4.15
N LEU A 30 3.92 -7.50 5.16
CA LEU A 30 2.79 -7.86 6.02
C LEU A 30 1.51 -8.09 5.20
N LEU A 31 1.24 -7.21 4.25
CA LEU A 31 0.07 -7.25 3.39
C LEU A 31 0.06 -8.47 2.46
N HIS A 32 1.23 -8.94 2.03
CA HIS A 32 1.38 -10.16 1.22
C HIS A 32 1.43 -11.44 2.06
N GLY A 33 1.26 -11.33 3.38
CA GLY A 33 1.26 -12.48 4.29
C GLY A 33 2.64 -12.91 4.77
N TYR A 34 3.67 -12.09 4.54
CA TYR A 34 5.03 -12.29 5.02
C TYR A 34 5.28 -11.40 6.24
N ASP A 35 4.95 -11.90 7.43
CA ASP A 35 5.05 -11.13 8.67
C ASP A 35 6.51 -10.71 8.96
N PRO A 36 6.83 -9.40 8.90
CA PRO A 36 8.16 -8.90 9.21
C PRO A 36 8.39 -8.65 10.71
N GLY A 37 7.41 -8.94 11.54
CA GLY A 37 7.36 -8.52 12.94
C GLY A 37 6.81 -7.10 13.08
N VAL A 38 7.43 -6.29 13.92
CA VAL A 38 7.00 -4.91 14.17
C VAL A 38 7.30 -4.04 12.95
N VAL A 39 6.31 -3.25 12.54
CA VAL A 39 6.48 -2.22 11.50
C VAL A 39 7.02 -0.95 12.18
N ASP A 40 8.32 -0.84 12.29
CA ASP A 40 9.01 0.19 13.06
C ASP A 40 9.99 1.04 12.22
N GLY A 41 10.15 0.69 10.94
CA GLY A 41 11.12 1.35 10.06
C GLY A 41 12.56 0.93 10.29
N VAL A 42 12.79 -0.17 10.99
CA VAL A 42 14.12 -0.76 11.17
C VAL A 42 14.17 -2.12 10.47
N PHE A 43 15.03 -2.24 9.48
CA PHE A 43 15.24 -3.50 8.76
C PHE A 43 16.08 -4.43 9.63
N GLY A 44 15.42 -5.24 10.42
CA GLY A 44 16.05 -6.24 11.28
C GLY A 44 15.90 -7.66 10.72
N ALA A 45 16.25 -8.64 11.53
CA ALA A 45 16.19 -10.06 11.18
C ALA A 45 14.78 -10.52 10.77
N GLY A 46 13.73 -10.02 11.43
CA GLY A 46 12.34 -10.34 11.09
C GLY A 46 11.95 -9.89 9.69
N THR A 47 12.38 -8.69 9.27
CA THR A 47 12.19 -8.18 7.92
C THR A 47 12.96 -9.02 6.90
N ALA A 48 14.22 -9.35 7.17
CA ALA A 48 15.02 -10.20 6.32
C ALA A 48 14.41 -11.60 6.15
N ASP A 49 13.90 -12.20 7.21
CA ASP A 49 13.24 -13.51 7.17
C ASP A 49 11.94 -13.49 6.39
N ALA A 50 11.17 -12.40 6.51
CA ALA A 50 9.98 -12.21 5.70
C ALA A 50 10.30 -12.15 4.20
N ILE A 51 11.37 -11.44 3.83
CA ILE A 51 11.84 -11.38 2.45
C ILE A 51 12.31 -12.75 1.96
N ARG A 52 13.06 -13.50 2.77
CA ARG A 52 13.49 -14.85 2.39
C ARG A 52 12.33 -15.78 2.10
N ARG A 53 11.27 -15.70 2.90
CA ARG A 53 10.05 -16.48 2.66
C ARG A 53 9.37 -16.09 1.35
N LEU A 54 9.28 -14.79 1.05
CA LEU A 54 8.78 -14.29 -0.22
C LEU A 54 9.63 -14.83 -1.38
N GLN A 55 10.94 -14.70 -1.29
CA GLN A 55 11.87 -15.15 -2.31
C GLN A 55 11.75 -16.66 -2.57
N ASP A 56 11.68 -17.46 -1.50
CA ASP A 56 11.53 -18.92 -1.60
C ASP A 56 10.21 -19.30 -2.29
N GLU A 57 9.10 -18.67 -1.91
CA GLU A 57 7.78 -18.94 -2.50
C GLU A 57 7.63 -18.45 -3.96
N THR A 58 8.39 -17.43 -4.36
CA THR A 58 8.35 -16.88 -5.72
C THR A 58 9.46 -17.42 -6.62
N GLY A 59 10.33 -18.27 -6.10
CA GLY A 59 11.43 -18.86 -6.86
C GLY A 59 12.61 -17.91 -7.11
N LEU A 60 12.71 -16.84 -6.33
CA LEU A 60 13.84 -15.92 -6.35
C LEU A 60 15.00 -16.45 -5.52
N GLU A 61 16.21 -15.94 -5.76
CA GLU A 61 17.36 -16.22 -4.92
C GLU A 61 17.10 -15.73 -3.48
N THR A 62 17.30 -16.62 -2.50
CA THR A 62 16.96 -16.35 -1.09
C THR A 62 18.08 -15.57 -0.40
N THR A 63 18.13 -14.27 -0.65
CA THR A 63 19.17 -13.37 -0.12
C THR A 63 18.77 -12.66 1.17
N GLY A 64 17.49 -12.46 1.41
CA GLY A 64 16.97 -11.61 2.48
C GLY A 64 17.13 -10.11 2.22
N VAL A 65 17.44 -9.73 0.99
CA VAL A 65 17.60 -8.35 0.52
C VAL A 65 16.39 -7.96 -0.32
N ALA A 66 15.84 -6.78 -0.08
CA ALA A 66 14.79 -6.21 -0.91
C ALA A 66 15.44 -5.52 -2.11
N ASP A 67 15.65 -6.28 -3.16
CA ASP A 67 16.12 -5.84 -4.47
C ASP A 67 14.95 -5.60 -5.44
N GLU A 68 15.27 -5.29 -6.68
CA GLU A 68 14.27 -5.05 -7.73
C GLU A 68 13.31 -6.23 -7.90
N ASP A 69 13.82 -7.46 -7.88
CA ASP A 69 13.01 -8.66 -8.03
C ASP A 69 12.00 -8.82 -6.89
N VAL A 70 12.41 -8.50 -5.66
CA VAL A 70 11.51 -8.50 -4.49
C VAL A 70 10.44 -7.42 -4.62
N TRP A 71 10.80 -6.21 -5.03
CA TRP A 71 9.84 -5.13 -5.25
C TRP A 71 8.86 -5.47 -6.36
N ASP A 72 9.33 -6.02 -7.47
CA ASP A 72 8.47 -6.48 -8.56
C ASP A 72 7.50 -7.57 -8.10
N ALA A 73 7.97 -8.51 -7.29
CA ALA A 73 7.10 -9.55 -6.73
C ALA A 73 6.01 -8.98 -5.81
N LEU A 74 6.32 -7.92 -5.05
CA LEU A 74 5.36 -7.23 -4.21
C LEU A 74 4.38 -6.38 -5.04
N ASP A 75 4.86 -5.68 -6.07
CA ASP A 75 4.04 -4.78 -6.88
C ASP A 75 3.12 -5.54 -7.86
N ASN A 76 3.58 -6.67 -8.37
CA ASN A 76 2.87 -7.47 -9.38
C ASN A 76 2.11 -8.67 -8.81
N ALA A 77 1.93 -8.77 -7.49
CA ALA A 77 1.14 -9.85 -6.92
C ALA A 77 -0.33 -9.76 -7.40
N PRO A 78 -0.78 -10.64 -8.31
CA PRO A 78 -2.08 -10.48 -8.96
C PRO A 78 -3.24 -10.83 -8.04
N TYR A 79 -2.97 -11.47 -6.91
CA TYR A 79 -4.00 -11.97 -6.01
C TYR A 79 -3.66 -11.71 -4.56
N PHE A 80 -4.70 -11.36 -3.79
CA PHE A 80 -4.59 -11.30 -2.35
C PHE A 80 -4.41 -12.71 -1.76
N ARG A 81 -3.32 -12.92 -1.05
CA ARG A 81 -2.99 -14.19 -0.36
C ARG A 81 -2.91 -14.04 1.16
N GLY A 82 -3.10 -12.83 1.66
CA GLY A 82 -3.00 -12.53 3.08
C GLY A 82 -4.22 -12.97 3.90
N LYS A 83 -4.12 -12.83 5.20
CA LYS A 83 -5.24 -12.99 6.11
C LYS A 83 -6.05 -11.69 6.16
N TYR A 84 -7.34 -11.79 6.27
CA TYR A 84 -8.24 -10.66 6.42
C TYR A 84 -9.31 -10.95 7.48
N THR A 85 -9.85 -9.91 8.06
CA THR A 85 -10.87 -10.02 9.12
C THR A 85 -12.27 -9.71 8.60
N LYS A 86 -12.38 -8.89 7.55
CA LYS A 86 -13.66 -8.46 6.98
C LYS A 86 -13.52 -8.13 5.50
N THR A 87 -14.60 -8.30 4.78
CA THR A 87 -14.73 -7.91 3.38
C THR A 87 -15.81 -6.87 3.22
N TYR A 88 -15.53 -5.85 2.40
CA TYR A 88 -16.49 -4.84 1.98
C TYR A 88 -16.69 -4.88 0.47
N HIS A 89 -17.86 -4.43 0.03
CA HIS A 89 -18.11 -4.09 -1.37
C HIS A 89 -18.39 -2.61 -1.45
N MET A 90 -17.52 -1.88 -2.11
CA MET A 90 -17.50 -0.42 -2.05
C MET A 90 -17.52 0.18 -3.45
N ARG A 91 -18.13 1.35 -3.58
CA ARG A 91 -17.91 2.22 -4.73
C ARG A 91 -16.50 2.81 -4.62
N SER A 92 -15.78 2.87 -5.73
CA SER A 92 -14.42 3.42 -5.72
C SER A 92 -14.24 4.50 -6.76
N THR A 93 -13.55 5.55 -6.35
CA THR A 93 -13.00 6.64 -7.17
C THR A 93 -11.50 6.69 -6.99
N ALA A 94 -10.81 7.57 -7.69
CA ALA A 94 -9.37 7.78 -7.54
C ALA A 94 -9.05 9.27 -7.41
N TYR A 95 -8.03 9.59 -6.62
CA TYR A 95 -7.52 10.94 -6.44
C TYR A 95 -6.00 11.00 -6.57
N THR A 96 -5.48 12.19 -6.89
CA THR A 96 -4.04 12.45 -6.94
C THR A 96 -3.60 13.30 -5.76
N PRO A 97 -2.30 13.36 -5.42
CA PRO A 97 -1.80 14.23 -4.37
C PRO A 97 -2.11 15.72 -4.58
N TYR A 98 -2.48 16.10 -5.79
CA TYR A 98 -2.73 17.48 -6.18
C TYR A 98 -4.21 17.86 -6.22
N ASP A 99 -5.09 16.91 -5.97
CA ASP A 99 -6.53 17.16 -5.95
C ASP A 99 -6.92 17.96 -4.68
N GLY A 100 -7.78 18.93 -4.84
CA GLY A 100 -8.29 19.73 -3.73
C GLY A 100 -7.40 20.89 -3.27
N GLY A 101 -6.29 21.19 -3.98
CA GLY A 101 -5.44 22.35 -3.67
C GLY A 101 -4.62 22.23 -2.38
N GLY A 102 -4.52 21.03 -1.82
CA GLY A 102 -3.70 20.74 -0.63
C GLY A 102 -2.23 20.51 -0.97
N GLU A 103 -1.43 20.31 0.06
CA GLU A 103 0.00 20.03 -0.08
C GLU A 103 0.30 18.54 -0.38
N GLY A 104 -0.72 17.76 -0.72
CA GLY A 104 -0.59 16.34 -1.03
C GLY A 104 -0.45 15.44 0.19
N HIS A 105 -0.81 15.91 1.38
CA HIS A 105 -0.78 15.11 2.61
C HIS A 105 -2.15 14.48 2.91
N THR A 106 -2.12 13.25 3.42
CA THR A 106 -3.30 12.58 3.94
C THR A 106 -3.68 13.12 5.33
N ALA A 107 -4.88 12.80 5.81
CA ALA A 107 -5.34 13.22 7.12
C ALA A 107 -4.45 12.77 8.28
N LEU A 108 -3.76 11.63 8.14
CA LEU A 108 -2.77 11.15 9.12
C LEU A 108 -1.33 11.62 8.84
N GLY A 109 -1.14 12.52 7.86
CA GLY A 109 0.15 13.15 7.56
C GLY A 109 1.05 12.38 6.60
N GLY A 110 0.57 11.31 5.97
CA GLY A 110 1.26 10.63 4.88
C GLY A 110 1.24 11.49 3.62
N PHE A 111 2.08 11.14 2.62
CA PHE A 111 2.00 11.76 1.31
C PHE A 111 1.01 10.96 0.45
N ALA A 112 -0.05 11.60 -0.01
CA ALA A 112 -1.06 10.97 -0.85
C ALA A 112 -0.46 10.44 -2.16
N GLY A 113 -1.07 9.43 -2.73
CA GLY A 113 -0.61 8.75 -3.93
C GLY A 113 -0.86 7.27 -3.86
N LYS A 114 -0.17 6.50 -4.67
CA LYS A 114 -0.29 5.03 -4.69
C LYS A 114 -0.02 4.42 -3.30
N GLY A 115 -0.92 3.56 -2.85
CA GLY A 115 -0.83 2.91 -1.53
C GLY A 115 -1.55 3.64 -0.41
N HIS A 116 -2.29 4.71 -0.70
CA HIS A 116 -3.12 5.46 0.24
C HIS A 116 -4.59 5.44 -0.21
N ALA A 117 -5.51 5.53 0.75
CA ALA A 117 -6.92 5.60 0.44
C ALA A 117 -7.66 6.51 1.43
N ALA A 118 -8.65 7.25 0.92
CA ALA A 118 -9.61 7.97 1.72
C ALA A 118 -10.85 7.09 1.96
N VAL A 119 -11.31 7.06 3.20
CA VAL A 119 -12.44 6.25 3.65
C VAL A 119 -13.33 7.04 4.60
N ASP A 120 -14.55 6.52 4.84
CA ASP A 120 -15.35 6.94 5.97
C ASP A 120 -14.87 6.23 7.25
N PRO A 121 -14.35 6.97 8.25
CA PRO A 121 -13.82 6.35 9.47
C PRO A 121 -14.84 5.56 10.29
N SER A 122 -16.12 5.81 10.07
CA SER A 122 -17.20 5.03 10.71
C SER A 122 -17.39 3.64 10.08
N VAL A 123 -16.86 3.44 8.87
CA VAL A 123 -16.93 2.17 8.13
C VAL A 123 -15.60 1.42 8.22
N ILE A 124 -14.51 2.09 7.89
CA ILE A 124 -13.14 1.56 8.00
C ILE A 124 -12.33 2.52 8.87
N PRO A 125 -11.85 2.08 10.04
CA PRO A 125 -11.07 2.96 10.92
C PRO A 125 -9.80 3.49 10.23
N LEU A 126 -9.46 4.75 10.48
CA LEU A 126 -8.18 5.32 10.01
C LEU A 126 -7.00 4.54 10.57
N GLY A 127 -5.98 4.35 9.74
CA GLY A 127 -4.82 3.51 10.03
C GLY A 127 -5.00 2.04 9.64
N SER A 128 -6.19 1.65 9.20
CA SER A 128 -6.44 0.31 8.67
C SER A 128 -5.66 0.06 7.40
N ILE A 129 -5.27 -1.18 7.21
CA ILE A 129 -4.66 -1.66 5.97
C ILE A 129 -5.68 -2.53 5.25
N VAL A 130 -5.90 -2.23 3.97
CA VAL A 130 -6.84 -2.93 3.11
C VAL A 130 -6.15 -3.43 1.85
N PHE A 131 -6.70 -4.50 1.27
CA PHE A 131 -6.44 -4.88 -0.11
C PHE A 131 -7.68 -4.56 -0.94
N ILE A 132 -7.48 -3.85 -2.04
CA ILE A 132 -8.54 -3.40 -2.94
C ILE A 132 -8.37 -4.13 -4.27
N GLU A 133 -9.36 -4.90 -4.65
CA GLU A 133 -9.34 -5.68 -5.89
C GLU A 133 -9.13 -4.79 -7.12
N GLY A 134 -8.13 -5.12 -7.92
CA GLY A 134 -7.71 -4.34 -9.09
C GLY A 134 -6.77 -3.17 -8.81
N TYR A 135 -6.59 -2.78 -7.53
CA TYR A 135 -5.70 -1.70 -7.13
C TYR A 135 -4.46 -2.20 -6.37
N GLY A 136 -4.69 -3.09 -5.39
CA GLY A 136 -3.66 -3.57 -4.47
C GLY A 136 -3.85 -3.06 -3.06
N TYR A 137 -2.76 -2.98 -2.32
CA TYR A 137 -2.78 -2.59 -0.91
C TYR A 137 -2.82 -1.08 -0.73
N ALA A 138 -3.54 -0.66 0.31
CA ALA A 138 -3.59 0.73 0.73
C ALA A 138 -3.67 0.84 2.25
N ILE A 139 -3.04 1.89 2.79
CA ILE A 139 -3.34 2.37 4.12
C ILE A 139 -4.52 3.35 4.04
N CYS A 140 -5.51 3.16 4.89
CA CYS A 140 -6.66 4.05 5.01
C CYS A 140 -6.31 5.21 5.94
N ASP A 141 -5.59 6.19 5.44
CA ASP A 141 -5.03 7.29 6.23
C ASP A 141 -5.58 8.66 5.84
N ASP A 142 -6.60 8.67 5.00
CA ASP A 142 -7.21 9.90 4.53
C ASP A 142 -8.74 9.90 4.65
N ILE A 143 -9.30 11.09 4.62
CA ILE A 143 -10.74 11.36 4.63
C ILE A 143 -11.06 12.35 3.51
N GLY A 144 -12.30 12.36 3.07
CA GLY A 144 -12.77 13.34 2.07
C GLY A 144 -14.20 13.78 2.34
N GLY A 145 -14.51 15.04 2.00
CA GLY A 145 -15.84 15.61 2.22
C GLY A 145 -16.97 14.88 1.47
N ALA A 146 -16.65 14.13 0.43
CA ALA A 146 -17.59 13.31 -0.33
C ALA A 146 -17.46 11.81 -0.06
N ILE A 147 -16.57 11.40 0.85
CA ILE A 147 -16.27 9.98 1.13
C ILE A 147 -17.02 9.56 2.39
N HIS A 148 -18.25 9.10 2.20
CA HIS A 148 -19.14 8.65 3.26
C HIS A 148 -19.71 7.26 2.97
N GLY A 149 -19.84 6.44 4.00
CA GLY A 149 -20.39 5.10 3.89
C GLY A 149 -19.46 4.15 3.12
N ASN A 150 -20.02 3.33 2.24
CA ASN A 150 -19.29 2.33 1.47
C ASN A 150 -18.66 2.94 0.20
N ILE A 151 -17.85 3.96 0.38
CA ILE A 151 -17.06 4.60 -0.67
C ILE A 151 -15.59 4.56 -0.26
N ILE A 152 -14.71 4.23 -1.20
CA ILE A 152 -13.26 4.28 -1.04
C ILE A 152 -12.66 5.05 -2.21
N ASP A 153 -11.84 6.05 -1.89
CA ASP A 153 -11.14 6.86 -2.88
C ASP A 153 -9.66 6.49 -2.86
N VAL A 154 -9.19 5.86 -3.93
CA VAL A 154 -7.83 5.33 -3.97
C VAL A 154 -6.84 6.37 -4.47
N GLY A 155 -5.71 6.49 -3.79
CA GLY A 155 -4.63 7.37 -4.19
C GLY A 155 -3.90 6.83 -5.41
N VAL A 156 -3.64 7.70 -6.37
CA VAL A 156 -2.79 7.41 -7.53
C VAL A 156 -1.80 8.55 -7.74
N ASP A 157 -0.70 8.30 -8.44
CA ASP A 157 0.39 9.28 -8.55
C ASP A 157 0.16 10.29 -9.66
N THR A 158 -0.61 9.91 -10.68
CA THR A 158 -0.85 10.76 -11.85
C THR A 158 -2.32 10.85 -12.21
N LEU A 159 -2.68 11.95 -12.88
CA LEU A 159 -4.02 12.17 -13.40
C LEU A 159 -4.42 11.10 -14.44
N ALA A 160 -3.45 10.64 -15.25
CA ALA A 160 -3.69 9.56 -16.21
C ALA A 160 -4.10 8.25 -15.51
N GLN A 161 -3.45 7.92 -14.39
CA GLN A 161 -3.82 6.76 -13.57
C GLN A 161 -5.21 6.93 -12.94
N ALA A 162 -5.56 8.15 -12.50
CA ALA A 162 -6.89 8.44 -11.98
C ALA A 162 -7.98 8.22 -13.04
N TYR A 163 -7.76 8.68 -14.25
CA TYR A 163 -8.68 8.44 -15.38
C TYR A 163 -8.76 6.95 -15.76
N GLN A 164 -7.64 6.24 -15.72
CA GLN A 164 -7.59 4.80 -16.01
C GLN A 164 -8.38 3.99 -14.97
N TRP A 165 -8.27 4.33 -13.70
CA TRP A 165 -9.08 3.72 -12.64
C TRP A 165 -10.56 4.05 -12.83
N GLY A 166 -10.87 5.32 -13.08
CA GLY A 166 -12.22 5.83 -13.26
C GLY A 166 -13.07 5.73 -12.00
N THR A 167 -14.36 5.50 -12.21
CA THR A 167 -15.31 5.22 -11.13
C THR A 167 -15.80 3.79 -11.27
N LYS A 168 -15.68 3.01 -10.20
CA LYS A 168 -16.15 1.62 -10.14
C LYS A 168 -17.34 1.54 -9.21
N SER A 169 -18.44 0.99 -9.68
CA SER A 169 -19.66 0.86 -8.88
C SER A 169 -19.51 -0.11 -7.71
N ARG A 170 -18.65 -1.10 -7.86
CA ARG A 170 -18.43 -2.12 -6.85
C ARG A 170 -17.03 -2.74 -6.98
N VAL A 171 -16.21 -2.54 -5.96
CA VAL A 171 -14.93 -3.22 -5.79
C VAL A 171 -14.93 -3.99 -4.47
N LYS A 172 -14.25 -5.12 -4.45
CA LYS A 172 -14.07 -5.89 -3.22
C LYS A 172 -12.87 -5.35 -2.46
N VAL A 173 -13.08 -5.08 -1.19
CA VAL A 173 -12.06 -4.54 -0.27
C VAL A 173 -11.93 -5.49 0.90
N TYR A 174 -10.72 -5.98 1.13
CA TYR A 174 -10.39 -6.86 2.25
C TYR A 174 -9.73 -6.05 3.35
N LEU A 175 -10.29 -6.08 4.55
CA LEU A 175 -9.67 -5.50 5.73
C LEU A 175 -8.62 -6.48 6.27
N VAL A 176 -7.36 -6.10 6.16
CA VAL A 176 -6.22 -6.93 6.55
C VAL A 176 -5.84 -6.67 8.02
N ARG A 177 -5.82 -5.40 8.40
CA ARG A 177 -5.41 -4.98 9.73
C ARG A 177 -6.09 -3.71 10.20
#